data_005760c95de00e50d567fd45f0df104f
#
_entry.id   005760c95de00e50d567fd45f0df104f
#
_cell.length_a   1.000
_cell.length_b   1.000
_cell.length_c   1.000
_cell.angle_alpha   90.00
_cell.angle_beta   90.00
_cell.angle_gamma   90.00
#
_symmetry.space_group_name_H-M   'P 1'
#
loop_
_entity.id
_entity.type
_entity.pdbx_description
1 polymer ?
#
loop_
_entity_poly.entity_id
_entity_poly.type
_entity_poly.pdbx_seq_one_letter_code
_entity_poly.pdbx_strand_id
1 'polypeptide(L)'
;MAPVLAEKGDILLLLTGGCVCGRMVGMPRTARASVGGICYHVINRGNARAEVFHKERDYEAFIGLIAAACRRLPMRVPGYCLMPNHFHLVLWPRYDGDLSRWMQWLMTSHVRRYHAHHHSSGHVWQGRFKAFPIQQDAHMLTVLRYVERNPLRARLVVRAEDWAWSSLRWQGIRGRKHAPEFLGDGPVERGRNWQQTVNRPMTEADVLAIRTSVNRGTPWGNPNWQRRTAGRLGLESSLRPKGRPRLEKKK
;
A
#
# COMPACT_ATOMS: atom_id res chain seq x y z
N MET A 1 -61.51 38.88 8.48
CA MET A 1 -62.37 38.26 9.52
C MET A 1 -61.52 37.18 10.20
N ALA A 2 -61.04 37.49 11.34
CA ALA A 2 -60.62 36.52 12.39
C ALA A 2 -61.90 36.32 13.27
N PRO A 3 -61.89 35.50 14.31
CA PRO A 3 -60.96 34.54 14.91
C PRO A 3 -61.61 33.16 15.19
N VAL A 4 -61.02 32.24 15.88
CA VAL A 4 -61.39 31.81 17.27
C VAL A 4 -60.47 30.66 17.75
N LEU A 5 -60.00 30.85 18.95
CA LEU A 5 -59.25 29.96 19.87
C LEU A 5 -60.13 28.84 20.46
N ALA A 6 -59.48 27.73 20.88
CA ALA A 6 -59.77 27.01 22.14
C ALA A 6 -58.72 25.86 22.25
N GLU A 7 -57.82 25.89 23.12
CA GLU A 7 -57.67 25.55 24.56
C GLU A 7 -57.90 24.08 24.95
N LYS A 8 -56.80 23.50 25.50
CA LYS A 8 -56.64 22.64 26.72
C LYS A 8 -56.99 21.15 26.69
N GLY A 9 -56.02 20.43 27.19
CA GLY A 9 -56.17 19.09 27.75
C GLY A 9 -54.88 18.41 28.07
N ASP A 10 -54.31 18.72 29.26
CA ASP A 10 -53.19 17.96 29.88
C ASP A 10 -53.60 16.50 30.13
N ILE A 11 -52.69 15.57 29.86
CA ILE A 11 -52.45 14.40 30.75
C ILE A 11 -51.00 13.96 30.64
N LEU A 12 -50.30 14.08 31.72
CA LEU A 12 -48.99 13.59 32.09
C LEU A 12 -49.01 12.05 32.22
N LEU A 13 -48.18 11.37 31.50
CA LEU A 13 -47.79 9.99 31.86
C LEU A 13 -46.31 9.78 31.61
N LEU A 14 -45.59 9.80 32.70
CA LEU A 14 -44.19 9.34 32.83
C LEU A 14 -44.12 7.85 32.51
N LEU A 15 -43.37 7.49 31.47
CA LEU A 15 -42.74 6.17 31.38
C LEU A 15 -41.28 6.34 31.07
N THR A 16 -40.47 6.19 32.10
CA THR A 16 -39.04 6.00 32.08
C THR A 16 -38.71 4.69 31.35
N GLY A 17 -38.26 4.84 30.11
CA GLY A 17 -37.65 3.75 29.37
C GLY A 17 -36.34 4.28 28.80
N GLY A 18 -35.29 4.19 29.57
CA GLY A 18 -33.93 4.56 29.15
C GLY A 18 -33.48 3.64 27.99
N CYS A 19 -33.67 4.09 26.76
CA CYS A 19 -32.98 3.49 25.62
C CYS A 19 -31.51 3.89 25.73
N VAL A 20 -30.70 3.02 26.31
CA VAL A 20 -29.24 3.13 26.25
C VAL A 20 -28.87 2.94 24.79
N CYS A 21 -28.81 4.03 24.07
CA CYS A 21 -28.22 4.07 22.72
C CYS A 21 -26.75 3.72 22.90
N GLY A 22 -26.45 2.41 22.83
CA GLY A 22 -25.09 1.91 22.79
C GLY A 22 -24.38 2.57 21.63
N ARG A 23 -23.56 3.59 21.93
CA ARG A 23 -22.60 4.15 20.98
C ARG A 23 -21.86 2.95 20.40
N MET A 24 -22.14 2.58 19.17
CA MET A 24 -21.27 1.70 18.42
C MET A 24 -19.92 2.43 18.34
N VAL A 25 -19.03 2.08 19.24
CA VAL A 25 -17.62 2.45 19.18
C VAL A 25 -17.12 1.77 17.91
N GLY A 26 -17.16 2.52 16.80
CA GLY A 26 -16.56 2.06 15.57
C GLY A 26 -15.13 1.66 15.90
N MET A 27 -14.77 0.40 15.63
CA MET A 27 -13.40 -0.08 15.85
C MET A 27 -12.44 0.95 15.26
N PRO A 28 -11.54 1.54 16.07
CA PRO A 28 -10.61 2.53 15.56
C PRO A 28 -9.82 1.86 14.43
N ARG A 29 -9.87 2.47 13.26
CA ARG A 29 -9.08 1.99 12.12
C ARG A 29 -7.63 1.98 12.56
N THR A 30 -7.02 0.81 12.59
CA THR A 30 -5.61 0.65 12.95
C THR A 30 -4.77 1.68 12.21
N ALA A 31 -4.07 2.52 12.98
CA ALA A 31 -3.14 3.48 12.40
C ALA A 31 -2.11 2.70 11.58
N ARG A 32 -1.75 3.20 10.40
CA ARG A 32 -0.69 2.56 9.63
C ARG A 32 0.64 2.83 10.28
N ALA A 33 1.44 1.80 10.36
CA ALA A 33 2.84 1.97 10.65
C ALA A 33 3.45 2.92 9.60
N SER A 34 3.96 4.06 10.06
CA SER A 34 4.60 5.08 9.22
C SER A 34 5.81 5.63 9.97
N VAL A 35 6.63 4.71 10.46
CA VAL A 35 7.87 5.02 11.20
C VAL A 35 9.00 5.23 10.22
N GLY A 36 9.79 6.27 10.43
CA GLY A 36 10.97 6.58 9.64
C GLY A 36 12.09 5.56 9.81
N GLY A 37 13.01 5.52 8.85
CA GLY A 37 14.17 4.62 8.89
C GLY A 37 13.87 3.15 8.56
N ILE A 38 12.61 2.78 8.30
CA ILE A 38 12.21 1.42 7.90
C ILE A 38 11.78 1.43 6.44
N CYS A 39 12.18 0.42 5.67
CA CYS A 39 11.67 0.20 4.32
C CYS A 39 10.27 -0.41 4.36
N TYR A 40 9.43 0.02 3.43
CA TYR A 40 8.08 -0.49 3.26
C TYR A 40 7.82 -0.93 1.83
N HIS A 41 7.18 -2.07 1.66
CA HIS A 41 6.50 -2.36 0.41
C HIS A 41 5.10 -1.74 0.45
N VAL A 42 4.77 -0.98 -0.58
CA VAL A 42 3.49 -0.30 -0.72
C VAL A 42 2.80 -0.75 -1.99
N ILE A 43 1.50 -1.02 -1.90
CA ILE A 43 0.67 -1.43 -3.03
C ILE A 43 -0.69 -0.74 -2.95
N ASN A 44 -1.23 -0.38 -4.11
CA ASN A 44 -2.66 -0.15 -4.26
C ASN A 44 -3.14 -0.72 -5.60
N ARG A 45 -4.42 -1.05 -5.66
CA ARG A 45 -5.05 -1.66 -6.83
C ARG A 45 -6.27 -0.87 -7.25
N GLY A 46 -6.55 -0.86 -8.54
CA GLY A 46 -7.75 -0.26 -9.11
C GLY A 46 -9.03 -0.86 -8.53
N ASN A 47 -10.05 -0.02 -8.39
CA ASN A 47 -11.35 -0.43 -7.89
C ASN A 47 -11.91 -1.54 -8.78
N ALA A 48 -12.56 -2.53 -8.17
CA ALA A 48 -13.04 -3.74 -8.87
C ALA A 48 -11.96 -4.45 -9.72
N ARG A 49 -10.67 -4.23 -9.45
CA ARG A 49 -9.51 -4.70 -10.22
C ARG A 49 -9.42 -4.11 -11.64
N ALA A 50 -10.17 -3.06 -11.91
CA ALA A 50 -10.12 -2.35 -13.19
C ALA A 50 -8.72 -1.80 -13.45
N GLU A 51 -8.38 -1.67 -14.71
CA GLU A 51 -7.17 -0.99 -15.14
C GLU A 51 -7.20 0.48 -14.72
N VAL A 52 -6.04 1.00 -14.39
CA VAL A 52 -5.83 2.38 -13.96
C VAL A 52 -4.84 3.09 -14.88
N PHE A 53 -4.02 2.31 -15.57
CA PHE A 53 -3.09 2.78 -16.59
C PHE A 53 -3.49 2.16 -17.91
N HIS A 54 -4.17 2.91 -18.77
CA HIS A 54 -4.75 2.44 -20.03
C HIS A 54 -3.81 2.63 -21.23
N LYS A 55 -2.88 3.59 -21.13
CA LYS A 55 -1.92 3.96 -22.18
C LYS A 55 -0.60 4.43 -21.57
N GLU A 56 0.44 4.46 -22.36
CA GLU A 56 1.80 4.84 -21.91
C GLU A 56 1.84 6.16 -21.15
N ARG A 57 1.12 7.17 -21.64
CA ARG A 57 1.02 8.49 -20.97
C ARG A 57 0.44 8.44 -19.55
N ASP A 58 -0.33 7.41 -19.21
CA ASP A 58 -0.85 7.26 -17.85
C ASP A 58 0.26 6.79 -16.89
N TYR A 59 1.11 5.89 -17.36
CA TYR A 59 2.30 5.45 -16.61
C TYR A 59 3.30 6.58 -16.45
N GLU A 60 3.62 7.30 -17.55
CA GLU A 60 4.51 8.47 -17.52
C GLU A 60 4.02 9.52 -16.53
N ALA A 61 2.72 9.80 -16.56
CA ALA A 61 2.11 10.75 -15.64
C ALA A 61 2.24 10.30 -14.18
N PHE A 62 2.07 9.02 -13.90
CA PHE A 62 2.23 8.50 -12.53
C PHE A 62 3.70 8.56 -12.08
N ILE A 63 4.65 8.24 -12.96
CA ILE A 63 6.10 8.42 -12.70
C ILE A 63 6.41 9.90 -12.42
N GLY A 64 5.86 10.81 -13.20
CA GLY A 64 5.98 12.25 -12.96
C GLY A 64 5.41 12.69 -11.60
N LEU A 65 4.29 12.08 -11.17
CA LEU A 65 3.73 12.32 -9.84
C LEU A 65 4.60 11.76 -8.72
N ILE A 66 5.25 10.60 -8.91
CA ILE A 66 6.25 10.08 -7.95
C ILE A 66 7.39 11.08 -7.80
N ALA A 67 7.95 11.57 -8.90
CA ALA A 67 9.01 12.57 -8.88
C ALA A 67 8.57 13.87 -8.17
N ALA A 68 7.37 14.36 -8.47
CA ALA A 68 6.81 15.53 -7.81
C ALA A 68 6.58 15.31 -6.31
N ALA A 69 6.12 14.13 -5.91
CA ALA A 69 5.95 13.76 -4.51
C ALA A 69 7.30 13.75 -3.76
N CYS A 70 8.37 13.24 -4.40
CA CYS A 70 9.71 13.22 -3.82
C CYS A 70 10.32 14.63 -3.69
N ARG A 71 10.04 15.54 -4.62
CA ARG A 71 10.45 16.96 -4.47
C ARG A 71 9.71 17.65 -3.34
N ARG A 72 8.45 17.32 -3.14
CA ARG A 72 7.61 17.89 -2.07
C ARG A 72 7.97 17.35 -0.68
N LEU A 73 8.21 16.08 -0.57
CA LEU A 73 8.57 15.40 0.67
C LEU A 73 9.62 14.33 0.34
N PRO A 74 10.88 14.54 0.74
CA PRO A 74 11.96 13.63 0.42
C PRO A 74 11.64 12.19 0.81
N MET A 75 11.68 11.29 -0.18
CA MET A 75 11.43 9.87 -0.04
C MET A 75 12.45 9.10 -0.87
N ARG A 76 13.12 8.11 -0.29
CA ARG A 76 13.94 7.19 -1.06
C ARG A 76 13.04 6.12 -1.67
N VAL A 77 13.21 5.87 -2.97
CA VAL A 77 12.44 4.87 -3.72
C VAL A 77 13.40 3.81 -4.27
N PRO A 78 13.73 2.76 -3.50
CA PRO A 78 14.62 1.70 -3.96
C PRO A 78 14.09 0.91 -5.15
N GLY A 79 12.79 0.82 -5.33
CA GLY A 79 12.23 0.08 -6.46
C GLY A 79 10.74 0.34 -6.66
N TYR A 80 10.29 0.11 -7.90
CA TYR A 80 8.88 0.23 -8.25
C TYR A 80 8.51 -0.69 -9.42
N CYS A 81 7.24 -0.97 -9.55
CA CYS A 81 6.65 -1.59 -10.72
C CYS A 81 5.20 -1.14 -10.87
N LEU A 82 4.87 -0.52 -11.99
CA LEU A 82 3.52 -0.13 -12.35
C LEU A 82 2.93 -1.21 -13.27
N MET A 83 1.82 -1.79 -12.85
CA MET A 83 1.06 -2.81 -13.60
C MET A 83 -0.25 -2.18 -14.10
N PRO A 84 -0.91 -2.69 -15.13
CA PRO A 84 -2.11 -2.05 -15.69
C PRO A 84 -3.16 -1.65 -14.65
N ASN A 85 -3.38 -2.47 -13.63
CA ASN A 85 -4.41 -2.25 -12.62
C ASN A 85 -3.91 -2.07 -11.19
N HIS A 86 -2.61 -1.96 -10.97
CA HIS A 86 -2.03 -1.75 -9.63
C HIS A 86 -0.58 -1.28 -9.73
N PHE A 87 -0.05 -0.79 -8.62
CA PHE A 87 1.37 -0.48 -8.51
C PHE A 87 2.00 -1.14 -7.28
N HIS A 88 3.28 -1.37 -7.36
CA HIS A 88 4.15 -1.73 -6.25
C HIS A 88 5.23 -0.65 -6.12
N LEU A 89 5.43 -0.15 -4.90
CA LEU A 89 6.54 0.75 -4.56
C LEU A 89 7.29 0.16 -3.36
N VAL A 90 8.62 0.26 -3.39
CA VAL A 90 9.44 0.09 -2.20
C VAL A 90 9.88 1.47 -1.77
N LEU A 91 9.48 1.89 -0.56
CA LEU A 91 9.68 3.24 -0.05
C LEU A 91 10.48 3.20 1.25
N TRP A 92 11.38 4.15 1.41
CA TRP A 92 12.20 4.30 2.62
C TRP A 92 12.06 5.72 3.16
N PRO A 93 11.07 5.97 4.02
CA PRO A 93 10.84 7.29 4.64
C PRO A 93 11.96 7.64 5.62
N ARG A 94 12.26 8.92 5.73
CA ARG A 94 13.27 9.43 6.65
C ARG A 94 12.72 9.59 8.06
N TYR A 95 11.53 10.17 8.19
CA TYR A 95 10.90 10.52 9.45
C TYR A 95 9.55 9.82 9.63
N ASP A 96 9.08 9.81 10.88
CA ASP A 96 7.76 9.30 11.22
C ASP A 96 6.66 10.12 10.52
N GLY A 97 5.66 9.43 10.03
CA GLY A 97 4.54 10.05 9.30
C GLY A 97 4.82 10.34 7.82
N ASP A 98 6.07 10.37 7.36
CA ASP A 98 6.43 10.69 5.98
C ASP A 98 5.76 9.77 4.97
N LEU A 99 5.75 8.46 5.22
CA LEU A 99 5.10 7.50 4.34
C LEU A 99 3.62 7.84 4.12
N SER A 100 2.90 8.15 5.19
CA SER A 100 1.46 8.46 5.10
C SER A 100 1.21 9.77 4.36
N ARG A 101 1.97 10.83 4.65
CA ARG A 101 1.87 12.15 4.00
C ARG A 101 2.20 12.07 2.52
N TRP A 102 3.30 11.38 2.18
CA TRP A 102 3.76 11.19 0.81
C TRP A 102 2.72 10.42 -0.03
N MET A 103 2.24 9.30 0.48
CA MET A 103 1.24 8.48 -0.19
C MET A 103 -0.11 9.20 -0.32
N GLN A 104 -0.52 9.95 0.68
CA GLN A 104 -1.75 10.75 0.61
C GLN A 104 -1.69 11.74 -0.55
N TRP A 105 -0.58 12.47 -0.66
CA TRP A 105 -0.38 13.43 -1.73
C TRP A 105 -0.38 12.75 -3.11
N LEU A 106 0.42 11.67 -3.26
CA LEU A 106 0.51 10.93 -4.53
C LEU A 106 -0.86 10.43 -4.98
N MET A 107 -1.59 9.75 -4.08
CA MET A 107 -2.88 9.14 -4.41
C MET A 107 -3.94 10.19 -4.75
N THR A 108 -4.00 11.28 -3.99
CA THR A 108 -4.95 12.38 -4.26
C THR A 108 -4.64 13.07 -5.58
N SER A 109 -3.37 13.36 -5.86
CA SER A 109 -2.94 13.98 -7.11
C SER A 109 -3.24 13.09 -8.32
N HIS A 110 -3.00 11.78 -8.18
CA HIS A 110 -3.33 10.83 -9.24
C HIS A 110 -4.84 10.77 -9.51
N VAL A 111 -5.68 10.65 -8.49
CA VAL A 111 -7.13 10.59 -8.65
C VAL A 111 -7.66 11.85 -9.33
N ARG A 112 -7.22 13.04 -8.92
CA ARG A 112 -7.60 14.30 -9.55
C ARG A 112 -7.22 14.32 -11.03
N ARG A 113 -5.98 13.95 -11.35
CA ARG A 113 -5.50 13.87 -12.73
C ARG A 113 -6.29 12.84 -13.55
N TYR A 114 -6.52 11.65 -12.98
CA TYR A 114 -7.25 10.58 -13.64
C TYR A 114 -8.65 11.04 -14.05
N HIS A 115 -9.41 11.62 -13.11
CA HIS A 115 -10.76 12.10 -13.38
C HIS A 115 -10.78 13.25 -14.40
N ALA A 116 -9.86 14.20 -14.28
CA ALA A 116 -9.73 15.28 -15.26
C ALA A 116 -9.43 14.77 -16.67
N HIS A 117 -8.58 13.72 -16.79
CA HIS A 117 -8.18 13.17 -18.07
C HIS A 117 -9.21 12.22 -18.69
N HIS A 118 -9.88 11.41 -17.87
CA HIS A 118 -10.83 10.39 -18.33
C HIS A 118 -12.28 10.82 -18.20
N HIS A 119 -12.56 12.08 -17.83
CA HIS A 119 -13.90 12.65 -17.62
C HIS A 119 -14.79 11.74 -16.78
N SER A 120 -14.25 11.23 -15.67
CA SER A 120 -14.85 10.20 -14.81
C SER A 120 -15.00 10.69 -13.38
N SER A 121 -15.69 9.92 -12.55
CA SER A 121 -15.89 10.19 -11.13
C SER A 121 -15.90 8.89 -10.32
N GLY A 122 -15.91 9.00 -8.99
CA GLY A 122 -15.96 7.84 -8.11
C GLY A 122 -14.58 7.33 -7.66
N HIS A 123 -14.51 6.07 -7.29
CA HIS A 123 -13.28 5.49 -6.73
C HIS A 123 -12.37 4.89 -7.81
N VAL A 124 -11.24 5.50 -8.06
CA VAL A 124 -10.19 4.95 -8.95
C VAL A 124 -9.50 3.76 -8.27
N TRP A 125 -9.20 3.87 -6.98
CA TRP A 125 -8.50 2.86 -6.21
C TRP A 125 -9.44 2.10 -5.28
N GLN A 126 -9.16 0.83 -5.02
CA GLN A 126 -9.98 -0.07 -4.17
C GLN A 126 -10.10 0.40 -2.71
N GLY A 127 -9.39 1.43 -2.35
CA GLY A 127 -9.38 2.03 -1.02
C GLY A 127 -8.02 2.63 -0.70
N ARG A 128 -7.71 2.69 0.59
CA ARG A 128 -6.39 3.15 1.00
C ARG A 128 -5.30 2.16 0.56
N PHE A 129 -4.09 2.65 0.24
CA PHE A 129 -2.93 1.78 -0.05
C PHE A 129 -2.67 0.80 1.10
N LYS A 130 -2.13 -0.36 0.80
CA LYS A 130 -1.59 -1.31 1.77
C LYS A 130 -0.09 -1.14 1.87
N ALA A 131 0.46 -1.34 3.06
CA ALA A 131 1.90 -1.31 3.28
C ALA A 131 2.29 -2.36 4.32
N PHE A 132 3.49 -2.90 4.19
CA PHE A 132 4.13 -3.70 5.24
C PHE A 132 5.61 -3.35 5.36
N PRO A 133 6.18 -3.34 6.58
CA PRO A 133 7.59 -3.07 6.80
C PRO A 133 8.46 -4.25 6.37
N ILE A 134 9.66 -3.94 5.89
CA ILE A 134 10.63 -4.91 5.35
C ILE A 134 11.90 -4.82 6.18
N GLN A 135 12.45 -5.96 6.59
CA GLN A 135 13.78 -6.05 7.17
C GLN A 135 14.83 -5.69 6.12
N GLN A 136 15.76 -4.81 6.51
CA GLN A 136 16.75 -4.20 5.61
C GLN A 136 17.99 -5.10 5.46
N ASP A 137 17.80 -6.30 4.93
CA ASP A 137 18.79 -7.31 4.63
C ASP A 137 18.38 -8.11 3.37
N ALA A 138 18.73 -9.39 3.27
CA ALA A 138 18.34 -10.25 2.16
C ALA A 138 16.82 -10.31 1.93
N HIS A 139 16.01 -10.07 2.99
CA HIS A 139 14.56 -10.02 2.85
C HIS A 139 14.11 -8.85 1.98
N MET A 140 14.82 -7.73 2.02
CA MET A 140 14.54 -6.60 1.13
C MET A 140 14.80 -6.95 -0.33
N LEU A 141 15.89 -7.66 -0.62
CA LEU A 141 16.18 -8.11 -1.98
C LEU A 141 15.11 -9.07 -2.50
N THR A 142 14.58 -9.94 -1.63
CA THR A 142 13.46 -10.83 -1.97
C THR A 142 12.21 -10.03 -2.34
N VAL A 143 11.88 -8.97 -1.60
CA VAL A 143 10.73 -8.09 -1.92
C VAL A 143 10.98 -7.31 -3.21
N LEU A 144 12.17 -6.73 -3.40
CA LEU A 144 12.52 -6.03 -4.65
C LEU A 144 12.40 -6.96 -5.86
N ARG A 145 12.92 -8.19 -5.74
CA ARG A 145 12.76 -9.22 -6.76
C ARG A 145 11.29 -9.54 -7.05
N TYR A 146 10.48 -9.68 -6.00
CA TYR A 146 9.03 -9.88 -6.14
C TYR A 146 8.37 -8.72 -6.89
N VAL A 147 8.71 -7.48 -6.56
CA VAL A 147 8.16 -6.26 -7.18
C VAL A 147 8.56 -6.19 -8.65
N GLU A 148 9.83 -6.32 -8.95
CA GLU A 148 10.39 -6.15 -10.30
C GLU A 148 10.06 -7.32 -11.24
N ARG A 149 9.75 -8.52 -10.69
CA ARG A 149 9.33 -9.70 -11.43
C ARG A 149 7.83 -9.73 -11.77
N ASN A 150 7.02 -8.81 -11.23
CA ASN A 150 5.58 -8.84 -11.42
C ASN A 150 5.14 -8.92 -12.89
N PRO A 151 5.71 -8.13 -13.84
CA PRO A 151 5.30 -8.18 -15.25
C PRO A 151 5.58 -9.53 -15.90
N LEU A 152 6.75 -10.11 -15.61
CA LEU A 152 7.11 -11.45 -16.11
C LEU A 152 6.16 -12.51 -15.53
N ARG A 153 5.84 -12.44 -14.23
CA ARG A 153 4.88 -13.37 -13.62
C ARG A 153 3.46 -13.19 -14.17
N ALA A 154 3.10 -11.98 -14.58
CA ALA A 154 1.82 -11.69 -15.21
C ALA A 154 1.82 -12.02 -16.73
N ARG A 155 2.93 -12.53 -17.28
CA ARG A 155 3.11 -12.83 -18.70
C ARG A 155 2.91 -11.61 -19.62
N LEU A 156 3.20 -10.42 -19.15
CA LEU A 156 3.17 -9.19 -19.94
C LEU A 156 4.45 -9.00 -20.74
N VAL A 157 5.53 -9.62 -20.32
CA VAL A 157 6.85 -9.61 -20.97
C VAL A 157 7.52 -10.98 -20.85
N VAL A 158 8.49 -11.24 -21.71
CA VAL A 158 9.32 -12.47 -21.68
C VAL A 158 10.48 -12.31 -20.69
N ARG A 159 11.01 -11.09 -20.53
CA ARG A 159 12.07 -10.74 -19.58
C ARG A 159 11.60 -9.56 -18.73
N ALA A 160 11.87 -9.61 -17.44
CA ALA A 160 11.37 -8.60 -16.50
C ALA A 160 11.88 -7.18 -16.79
N GLU A 161 13.10 -7.04 -17.31
CA GLU A 161 13.70 -5.77 -17.71
C GLU A 161 13.05 -5.13 -18.94
N ASP A 162 12.33 -5.89 -19.75
CA ASP A 162 11.61 -5.39 -20.94
C ASP A 162 10.37 -4.59 -20.56
N TRP A 163 9.90 -4.69 -19.30
CA TRP A 163 8.78 -3.90 -18.82
C TRP A 163 9.18 -2.45 -18.57
N ALA A 164 8.73 -1.56 -19.43
CA ALA A 164 9.10 -0.14 -19.41
C ALA A 164 8.79 0.57 -18.08
N TRP A 165 7.81 0.10 -17.33
CA TRP A 165 7.25 0.75 -16.15
C TRP A 165 7.72 0.12 -14.83
N SER A 166 8.93 -0.45 -14.84
CA SER A 166 9.59 -1.05 -13.69
C SER A 166 10.96 -0.44 -13.44
N SER A 167 11.36 -0.36 -12.17
CA SER A 167 12.71 0.06 -11.77
C SER A 167 13.80 -0.86 -12.34
N LEU A 168 13.49 -2.11 -12.68
CA LEU A 168 14.45 -3.07 -13.19
C LEU A 168 15.10 -2.63 -14.51
N ARG A 169 14.34 -1.93 -15.40
CA ARG A 169 14.90 -1.45 -16.67
C ARG A 169 16.10 -0.51 -16.50
N TRP A 170 16.17 0.16 -15.36
CA TRP A 170 17.24 1.10 -15.02
C TRP A 170 18.43 0.44 -14.32
N GLN A 171 18.38 -0.87 -14.08
CA GLN A 171 19.48 -1.63 -13.49
C GLN A 171 20.46 -2.03 -14.58
N GLY A 172 21.75 -1.77 -14.32
CA GLY A 172 22.84 -2.00 -15.29
C GLY A 172 23.50 -0.70 -15.74
N ILE A 173 24.71 -0.84 -16.32
CA ILE A 173 25.60 0.30 -16.60
C ILE A 173 24.96 1.34 -17.55
N ARG A 174 24.20 0.88 -18.55
CA ARG A 174 23.54 1.76 -19.52
C ARG A 174 22.24 2.40 -19.01
N GLY A 175 21.53 1.71 -18.13
CA GLY A 175 20.23 2.17 -17.64
C GLY A 175 20.32 3.29 -16.61
N ARG A 176 21.34 3.30 -15.75
CA ARG A 176 21.48 4.30 -14.66
C ARG A 176 21.57 5.75 -15.12
N LYS A 177 22.14 6.01 -16.29
CA LYS A 177 22.25 7.38 -16.83
C LYS A 177 20.90 8.05 -17.13
N HIS A 178 19.85 7.25 -17.35
CA HIS A 178 18.52 7.72 -17.73
C HIS A 178 17.47 7.40 -16.68
N ALA A 179 17.91 6.89 -15.52
CA ALA A 179 16.99 6.57 -14.43
C ALA A 179 16.32 7.83 -13.87
N PRO A 180 15.05 7.76 -13.47
CA PRO A 180 14.39 8.85 -12.79
C PRO A 180 15.19 9.29 -11.53
N GLU A 181 15.34 10.59 -11.31
CA GLU A 181 16.08 11.15 -10.16
C GLU A 181 15.61 10.62 -8.80
N PHE A 182 14.34 10.29 -8.68
CA PHE A 182 13.78 9.75 -7.44
C PHE A 182 14.20 8.31 -7.15
N LEU A 183 14.70 7.59 -8.16
CA LEU A 183 15.12 6.20 -8.00
C LEU A 183 16.48 6.16 -7.32
N GLY A 184 16.49 5.75 -6.07
CA GLY A 184 17.68 5.68 -5.23
C GLY A 184 18.09 4.26 -4.90
N ASP A 185 19.31 4.13 -4.39
CA ASP A 185 19.77 2.87 -3.82
C ASP A 185 19.05 2.59 -2.50
N GLY A 186 18.78 1.32 -2.23
CA GLY A 186 18.27 0.85 -0.95
C GLY A 186 19.40 0.68 0.07
N PRO A 187 19.06 0.30 1.32
CA PRO A 187 20.04 0.00 2.35
C PRO A 187 20.85 -1.29 2.08
N VAL A 188 20.46 -2.05 1.07
CA VAL A 188 21.12 -3.30 0.66
C VAL A 188 21.44 -3.25 -0.82
N GLU A 189 22.67 -3.50 -1.17
CA GLU A 189 23.11 -3.49 -2.57
C GLU A 189 22.56 -4.69 -3.35
N ARG A 190 22.17 -4.41 -4.58
CA ARG A 190 21.85 -5.46 -5.55
C ARG A 190 23.13 -6.04 -6.15
N GLY A 191 23.20 -7.35 -6.26
CA GLY A 191 24.31 -8.01 -6.93
C GLY A 191 24.43 -7.63 -8.41
N ARG A 192 25.64 -7.74 -8.97
CA ARG A 192 25.93 -7.42 -10.39
C ARG A 192 24.98 -8.12 -11.38
N ASN A 193 24.54 -9.34 -11.05
CA ASN A 193 23.64 -10.16 -11.86
C ASN A 193 22.17 -10.00 -11.47
N TRP A 194 21.77 -8.81 -11.01
CA TRP A 194 20.43 -8.60 -10.46
C TRP A 194 19.30 -8.91 -11.46
N GLN A 195 19.44 -8.48 -12.72
CA GLN A 195 18.45 -8.78 -13.77
C GLN A 195 18.27 -10.30 -13.96
N GLN A 196 19.37 -11.06 -13.99
CA GLN A 196 19.29 -12.52 -14.07
C GLN A 196 18.59 -13.11 -12.83
N THR A 197 18.89 -12.57 -11.65
CA THR A 197 18.25 -12.98 -10.39
C THR A 197 16.75 -12.74 -10.42
N VAL A 198 16.31 -11.60 -10.94
CA VAL A 198 14.87 -11.27 -11.07
C VAL A 198 14.18 -12.21 -12.07
N ASN A 199 14.83 -12.57 -13.16
CA ASN A 199 14.24 -13.45 -14.18
C ASN A 199 14.10 -14.91 -13.72
N ARG A 200 14.90 -15.38 -12.77
CA ARG A 200 14.76 -16.74 -12.22
C ARG A 200 13.44 -16.89 -11.46
N PRO A 201 12.80 -18.07 -11.50
CA PRO A 201 11.60 -18.33 -10.69
C PRO A 201 11.85 -18.11 -9.19
N MET A 202 10.92 -17.49 -8.51
CA MET A 202 10.88 -17.45 -7.04
C MET A 202 10.26 -18.74 -6.52
N THR A 203 10.61 -19.13 -5.29
CA THR A 203 9.93 -20.25 -4.64
C THR A 203 8.47 -19.90 -4.38
N GLU A 204 7.59 -20.89 -4.44
CA GLU A 204 6.17 -20.68 -4.09
C GLU A 204 6.00 -20.21 -2.65
N ALA A 205 6.86 -20.71 -1.75
CA ALA A 205 6.87 -20.32 -0.36
C ALA A 205 7.14 -18.81 -0.19
N ASP A 206 8.16 -18.26 -0.87
CA ASP A 206 8.47 -16.82 -0.83
C ASP A 206 7.31 -15.99 -1.38
N VAL A 207 6.75 -16.41 -2.52
CA VAL A 207 5.62 -15.71 -3.14
C VAL A 207 4.40 -15.72 -2.22
N LEU A 208 4.07 -16.84 -1.61
CA LEU A 208 2.94 -16.98 -0.68
C LEU A 208 3.15 -16.14 0.57
N ALA A 209 4.35 -16.16 1.14
CA ALA A 209 4.69 -15.41 2.33
C ALA A 209 4.64 -13.89 2.08
N ILE A 210 5.18 -13.39 0.97
CA ILE A 210 5.05 -11.97 0.59
C ILE A 210 3.58 -11.60 0.36
N ARG A 211 2.79 -12.43 -0.31
CA ARG A 211 1.35 -12.18 -0.50
C ARG A 211 0.60 -12.14 0.83
N THR A 212 1.01 -12.95 1.80
CA THR A 212 0.47 -12.90 3.15
C THR A 212 0.78 -11.56 3.79
N SER A 213 2.01 -11.08 3.71
CA SER A 213 2.40 -9.75 4.19
C SER A 213 1.62 -8.63 3.50
N VAL A 214 1.43 -8.69 2.17
CA VAL A 214 0.57 -7.75 1.42
C VAL A 214 -0.87 -7.72 1.94
N ASN A 215 -1.44 -8.89 2.23
CA ASN A 215 -2.84 -8.99 2.61
C ASN A 215 -3.10 -8.59 4.07
N ARG A 216 -2.12 -8.79 4.94
CA ARG A 216 -2.27 -8.64 6.39
C ARG A 216 -1.54 -7.44 6.96
N GLY A 217 -0.61 -6.85 6.21
CA GLY A 217 0.33 -5.84 6.72
C GLY A 217 1.41 -6.42 7.64
N THR A 218 1.64 -7.75 7.57
CA THR A 218 2.63 -8.43 8.41
C THR A 218 4.05 -7.98 8.04
N PRO A 219 4.90 -7.60 9.01
CA PRO A 219 6.29 -7.31 8.75
C PRO A 219 7.00 -8.46 8.03
N TRP A 220 7.82 -8.16 7.02
CA TRP A 220 8.59 -9.13 6.25
C TRP A 220 10.05 -9.16 6.69
N GLY A 221 10.47 -10.26 7.30
CA GLY A 221 11.80 -10.45 7.85
C GLY A 221 11.90 -11.77 8.61
N ASN A 222 12.99 -11.99 9.33
CA ASN A 222 13.11 -13.17 10.19
C ASN A 222 12.11 -13.11 11.37
N PRO A 223 11.78 -14.26 11.97
CA PRO A 223 10.73 -14.35 13.00
C PRO A 223 10.96 -13.43 14.22
N ASN A 224 12.21 -13.23 14.63
CA ASN A 224 12.54 -12.36 15.76
C ASN A 224 12.33 -10.88 15.41
N TRP A 225 12.78 -10.46 14.22
CA TRP A 225 12.57 -9.11 13.73
C TRP A 225 11.08 -8.82 13.50
N GLN A 226 10.34 -9.79 12.94
CA GLN A 226 8.88 -9.66 12.74
C GLN A 226 8.16 -9.38 14.05
N ARG A 227 8.43 -10.16 15.12
CA ARG A 227 7.78 -9.98 16.43
C ARG A 227 8.12 -8.62 17.03
N ARG A 228 9.40 -8.25 17.07
CA ARG A 228 9.84 -6.95 17.61
C ARG A 228 9.23 -5.78 16.81
N THR A 229 9.25 -5.88 15.49
CA THR A 229 8.70 -4.82 14.62
C THR A 229 7.19 -4.74 14.75
N ALA A 230 6.49 -5.85 14.82
CA ALA A 230 5.05 -5.86 15.04
C ALA A 230 4.69 -5.20 16.38
N GLY A 231 5.39 -5.53 17.48
CA GLY A 231 5.17 -4.88 18.79
C GLY A 231 5.43 -3.38 18.74
N ARG A 232 6.55 -2.96 18.12
CA ARG A 232 6.88 -1.53 18.00
C ARG A 232 5.87 -0.72 17.18
N LEU A 233 5.24 -1.34 16.20
CA LEU A 233 4.37 -0.69 15.22
C LEU A 233 2.87 -0.94 15.46
N GLY A 234 2.49 -1.65 16.51
CA GLY A 234 1.09 -2.01 16.79
C GLY A 234 0.49 -2.95 15.72
N LEU A 235 1.30 -3.85 15.17
CA LEU A 235 0.93 -4.77 14.10
C LEU A 235 0.79 -6.23 14.57
N GLU A 236 0.73 -6.49 15.88
CA GLU A 236 0.69 -7.84 16.46
C GLU A 236 -0.50 -8.65 15.93
N SER A 237 -1.62 -7.98 15.67
CA SER A 237 -2.79 -8.63 15.09
C SER A 237 -2.53 -9.24 13.70
N SER A 238 -1.53 -8.70 12.96
CA SER A 238 -1.15 -9.21 11.65
C SER A 238 -0.42 -10.56 11.72
N LEU A 239 0.17 -10.89 12.86
CA LEU A 239 0.89 -12.16 13.11
C LEU A 239 -0.04 -13.30 13.49
N ARG A 240 -1.25 -13.01 13.99
CA ARG A 240 -2.19 -14.05 14.46
C ARG A 240 -2.76 -14.84 13.27
N PRO A 241 -3.06 -16.14 13.41
CA PRO A 241 -3.77 -16.90 12.40
C PRO A 241 -5.11 -16.25 12.03
N LYS A 242 -5.56 -16.42 10.79
CA LYS A 242 -6.92 -16.01 10.40
C LYS A 242 -7.93 -16.99 10.98
N GLY A 243 -9.02 -16.47 11.52
CA GLY A 243 -10.16 -17.25 11.99
C GLY A 243 -10.59 -16.86 13.40
N ARG A 244 -11.78 -17.31 13.79
CA ARG A 244 -12.24 -17.24 15.17
C ARG A 244 -11.36 -18.14 16.02
N PRO A 245 -10.84 -17.70 17.19
CA PRO A 245 -10.17 -18.61 18.12
C PRO A 245 -11.04 -19.83 18.38
N ARG A 246 -10.47 -21.04 18.28
CA ARG A 246 -11.20 -22.22 18.72
C ARG A 246 -11.49 -22.06 20.21
N LEU A 247 -12.77 -22.07 20.56
CA LEU A 247 -13.18 -22.16 21.95
C LEU A 247 -12.65 -23.52 22.47
N GLU A 248 -11.73 -23.49 23.43
CA GLU A 248 -11.37 -24.68 24.16
C GLU A 248 -12.64 -25.18 24.81
N LYS A 249 -13.09 -26.39 24.44
CA LYS A 249 -14.16 -27.06 25.17
C LYS A 249 -13.62 -27.29 26.59
N LYS A 250 -14.13 -26.53 27.56
CA LYS A 250 -13.90 -26.84 28.96
C LYS A 250 -14.37 -28.30 29.17
N LYS A 251 -13.43 -29.20 29.53
CA LYS A 251 -13.75 -30.52 30.02
C LYS A 251 -14.40 -30.41 31.37
#